data_87e06cde960c5511155559a6745a3f4b
#
_entry.id   87e06cde960c5511155559a6745a3f4b
#
_cell.length_a   1.000
_cell.length_b   1.000
_cell.length_c   1.000
_cell.angle_alpha   90.00
_cell.angle_beta   90.00
_cell.angle_gamma   90.00
#
_symmetry.space_group_name_H-M   'P 1'
#
loop_
_entity.id
_entity.type
_entity.pdbx_description
1 polymer ?
#
loop_
_entity_poly.entity_id
_entity_poly.type
_entity_poly.pdbx_seq_one_letter_code
_entity_poly.pdbx_strand_id
1 'polypeptide(L)'
;MQNRQQHQQEAHAFLQKHFSNQSWEFTLPKGTGNETYFAHSNEHTFFVKLGVQAAKYQTVASIGLTPQILEVGTLDDGTSLMVQAYITGRNPSRKDYRTYLEQFATAIYKVHHHPELKQLLPKASSDFYSVVGLETLINIQQRWERYRVQVPNITDFVNQSLDHLEQQVRDFQGAGLVASHNDICNANWLISNDGQLYLIDLESMSLDDPAFDIGATLWWYYPPELRQRFLTIVGHANDKEFENRMQVRMAMHCLNITLPREQSFDEFEPASFAEWLTDFRAILAGEENPQGYED
;
A
#
# COMPACT_ATOMS: atom_id res chain seq x y z
N MET A 1 -18.72 -6.08 19.04
CA MET A 1 -19.03 -7.52 18.82
C MET A 1 -20.43 -7.74 18.22
N GLN A 2 -21.49 -7.11 18.72
CA GLN A 2 -22.86 -7.30 18.18
C GLN A 2 -22.98 -6.88 16.71
N ASN A 3 -22.38 -5.75 16.29
CA ASN A 3 -22.47 -5.25 14.92
C ASN A 3 -21.85 -6.23 13.89
N ARG A 4 -20.70 -6.81 14.23
CA ARG A 4 -19.99 -7.75 13.33
C ARG A 4 -20.78 -9.04 13.07
N GLN A 5 -21.47 -9.55 14.09
CA GLN A 5 -22.30 -10.75 13.94
C GLN A 5 -23.54 -10.48 13.07
N GLN A 6 -24.13 -9.30 13.22
CA GLN A 6 -25.24 -8.86 12.37
C GLN A 6 -24.79 -8.71 10.91
N HIS A 7 -23.69 -8.00 10.65
CA HIS A 7 -23.11 -7.84 9.31
C HIS A 7 -22.81 -9.18 8.64
N GLN A 8 -22.29 -10.15 9.39
CA GLN A 8 -22.03 -11.49 8.85
C GLN A 8 -23.34 -12.21 8.47
N GLN A 9 -24.42 -12.07 9.25
CA GLN A 9 -25.72 -12.65 8.92
C GLN A 9 -26.32 -12.01 7.67
N GLU A 10 -26.26 -10.69 7.55
CA GLU A 10 -26.74 -9.96 6.38
C GLU A 10 -25.93 -10.30 5.12
N ALA A 11 -24.60 -10.39 5.23
CA ALA A 11 -23.75 -10.83 4.14
C ALA A 11 -24.04 -12.26 3.69
N HIS A 12 -24.36 -13.16 4.64
CA HIS A 12 -24.80 -14.52 4.32
C HIS A 12 -26.14 -14.52 3.55
N ALA A 13 -27.15 -13.75 3.99
CA ALA A 13 -28.41 -13.61 3.30
C ALA A 13 -28.25 -13.01 1.90
N PHE A 14 -27.33 -12.04 1.75
CA PHE A 14 -26.98 -11.46 0.45
C PHE A 14 -26.39 -12.52 -0.51
N LEU A 15 -25.45 -13.34 -0.06
CA LEU A 15 -24.89 -14.40 -0.89
C LEU A 15 -25.91 -15.45 -1.30
N GLN A 16 -26.80 -15.85 -0.39
CA GLN A 16 -27.90 -16.79 -0.70
C GLN A 16 -28.84 -16.24 -1.78
N LYS A 17 -29.12 -14.94 -1.73
CA LYS A 17 -30.02 -14.29 -2.69
C LYS A 17 -29.39 -14.16 -4.09
N HIS A 18 -28.10 -13.85 -4.17
CA HIS A 18 -27.45 -13.48 -5.44
C HIS A 18 -26.71 -14.63 -6.13
N PHE A 19 -26.21 -15.63 -5.39
CA PHE A 19 -25.36 -16.68 -5.97
C PHE A 19 -25.95 -18.10 -5.89
N SER A 20 -26.83 -18.39 -5.00
CA SER A 20 -27.64 -19.61 -4.90
C SER A 20 -28.06 -19.82 -3.44
N ASN A 21 -29.08 -20.60 -3.22
CA ASN A 21 -29.58 -20.95 -1.90
C ASN A 21 -28.72 -22.03 -1.22
N GLN A 22 -27.39 -21.96 -1.37
CA GLN A 22 -26.42 -22.84 -0.74
C GLN A 22 -26.09 -22.39 0.69
N SER A 23 -25.57 -23.30 1.48
CA SER A 23 -24.98 -22.94 2.77
C SER A 23 -23.60 -22.32 2.55
N TRP A 24 -23.38 -21.14 3.13
CA TRP A 24 -22.12 -20.42 3.08
C TRP A 24 -21.42 -20.47 4.45
N GLU A 25 -20.16 -20.87 4.46
CA GLU A 25 -19.30 -20.81 5.63
C GLU A 25 -18.35 -19.61 5.49
N PHE A 26 -18.28 -18.80 6.55
CA PHE A 26 -17.42 -17.61 6.58
C PHE A 26 -16.16 -17.87 7.42
N THR A 27 -15.00 -17.67 6.82
CA THR A 27 -13.70 -17.69 7.52
C THR A 27 -13.01 -16.33 7.41
N LEU A 28 -12.21 -15.99 8.42
CA LEU A 28 -11.48 -14.72 8.46
C LEU A 28 -10.11 -14.86 7.82
N PRO A 29 -9.72 -13.96 6.90
CA PRO A 29 -8.32 -13.83 6.51
C PRO A 29 -7.46 -13.46 7.72
N LYS A 30 -6.21 -13.91 7.73
CA LYS A 30 -5.26 -13.53 8.78
C LYS A 30 -4.87 -12.06 8.62
N GLY A 31 -4.87 -11.31 9.72
CA GLY A 31 -4.32 -9.95 9.78
C GLY A 31 -5.19 -8.82 9.23
N THR A 32 -6.48 -9.06 8.93
CA THR A 32 -7.36 -8.01 8.42
C THR A 32 -8.01 -7.19 9.54
N GLY A 33 -7.87 -5.85 9.47
CA GLY A 33 -8.55 -4.91 10.37
C GLY A 33 -10.00 -4.64 9.99
N ASN A 34 -10.36 -4.74 8.71
CA ASN A 34 -11.69 -4.53 8.17
C ASN A 34 -12.56 -5.79 8.24
N GLU A 35 -13.87 -5.63 8.13
CA GLU A 35 -14.79 -6.77 8.03
C GLU A 35 -14.65 -7.44 6.66
N THR A 36 -13.74 -8.40 6.59
CA THR A 36 -13.38 -9.15 5.41
C THR A 36 -13.52 -10.63 5.69
N TYR A 37 -14.07 -11.38 4.73
CA TYR A 37 -14.36 -12.79 4.88
C TYR A 37 -14.00 -13.56 3.61
N PHE A 38 -13.55 -14.81 3.76
CA PHE A 38 -13.72 -15.82 2.74
C PHE A 38 -15.08 -16.49 2.95
N ALA A 39 -15.91 -16.50 1.92
CA ALA A 39 -17.20 -17.19 1.91
C ALA A 39 -17.07 -18.46 1.06
N HIS A 40 -17.23 -19.60 1.71
CA HIS A 40 -17.10 -20.90 1.09
C HIS A 40 -18.46 -21.57 0.96
N SER A 41 -18.72 -22.19 -0.18
CA SER A 41 -19.80 -23.15 -0.40
C SER A 41 -19.21 -24.45 -0.98
N ASN A 42 -20.07 -25.44 -1.30
CA ASN A 42 -19.61 -26.66 -1.96
C ASN A 42 -19.03 -26.44 -3.36
N GLU A 43 -19.43 -25.36 -4.04
CA GLU A 43 -19.07 -25.11 -5.44
C GLU A 43 -18.20 -23.87 -5.63
N HIS A 44 -18.26 -22.90 -4.69
CA HIS A 44 -17.64 -21.60 -4.86
C HIS A 44 -16.91 -21.13 -3.60
N THR A 45 -15.86 -20.38 -3.83
CA THR A 45 -15.22 -19.55 -2.81
C THR A 45 -15.22 -18.11 -3.30
N PHE A 46 -15.65 -17.19 -2.45
CA PHE A 46 -15.65 -15.75 -2.72
C PHE A 46 -14.88 -15.00 -1.64
N PHE A 47 -14.43 -13.80 -2.01
CA PHE A 47 -13.87 -12.85 -1.08
C PHE A 47 -14.90 -11.74 -0.86
N VAL A 48 -15.33 -11.54 0.39
CA VAL A 48 -16.36 -10.58 0.76
C VAL A 48 -15.75 -9.48 1.62
N LYS A 49 -15.91 -8.24 1.20
CA LYS A 49 -15.47 -7.06 1.96
C LYS A 49 -16.65 -6.16 2.29
N LEU A 50 -16.69 -5.67 3.54
CA LEU A 50 -17.68 -4.70 4.01
C LEU A 50 -17.01 -3.33 4.26
N GLY A 51 -17.81 -2.27 4.10
CA GLY A 51 -17.35 -0.90 4.37
C GLY A 51 -16.34 -0.34 3.37
N VAL A 52 -16.21 -0.94 2.18
CA VAL A 52 -15.25 -0.52 1.15
C VAL A 52 -15.91 0.30 0.04
N GLN A 53 -15.14 1.17 -0.60
CA GLN A 53 -15.58 1.91 -1.79
C GLN A 53 -15.52 0.99 -3.03
N ALA A 54 -16.60 0.28 -3.31
CA ALA A 54 -16.65 -0.71 -4.38
C ALA A 54 -16.26 -0.14 -5.78
N ALA A 55 -16.58 1.12 -6.06
CA ALA A 55 -16.27 1.75 -7.35
C ALA A 55 -14.78 1.71 -7.70
N LYS A 56 -13.86 1.94 -6.74
CA LYS A 56 -12.42 1.85 -7.02
C LYS A 56 -11.99 0.41 -7.35
N TYR A 57 -12.54 -0.59 -6.69
CA TYR A 57 -12.29 -2.00 -7.00
C TYR A 57 -12.82 -2.37 -8.38
N GLN A 58 -14.03 -1.94 -8.73
CA GLN A 58 -14.61 -2.15 -10.06
C GLN A 58 -13.73 -1.53 -11.15
N THR A 59 -13.24 -0.31 -10.93
CA THR A 59 -12.35 0.38 -11.87
C THR A 59 -11.03 -0.37 -12.05
N VAL A 60 -10.38 -0.83 -10.98
CA VAL A 60 -9.13 -1.61 -11.09
C VAL A 60 -9.39 -3.00 -11.69
N ALA A 61 -10.54 -3.62 -11.42
CA ALA A 61 -10.95 -4.88 -12.03
C ALA A 61 -11.20 -4.74 -13.55
N SER A 62 -11.73 -3.60 -14.00
CA SER A 62 -11.99 -3.35 -15.43
C SER A 62 -10.73 -3.35 -16.28
N ILE A 63 -9.57 -3.07 -15.70
CA ILE A 63 -8.26 -3.13 -16.36
C ILE A 63 -7.50 -4.44 -16.04
N GLY A 64 -8.16 -5.41 -15.42
CA GLY A 64 -7.62 -6.73 -15.13
C GLY A 64 -6.56 -6.79 -14.03
N LEU A 65 -6.47 -5.76 -13.18
CA LEU A 65 -5.43 -5.65 -12.16
C LEU A 65 -5.88 -6.00 -10.73
N THR A 66 -7.15 -6.26 -10.51
CA THR A 66 -7.67 -6.88 -9.27
C THR A 66 -8.69 -7.95 -9.64
N PRO A 67 -8.97 -8.95 -8.78
CA PRO A 67 -9.96 -9.97 -9.09
C PRO A 67 -11.34 -9.35 -9.40
N GLN A 68 -12.09 -10.01 -10.27
CA GLN A 68 -13.38 -9.52 -10.74
C GLN A 68 -14.35 -9.28 -9.59
N ILE A 69 -15.05 -8.15 -9.61
CA ILE A 69 -16.17 -7.87 -8.72
C ILE A 69 -17.41 -8.57 -9.29
N LEU A 70 -17.98 -9.46 -8.51
CA LEU A 70 -19.11 -10.28 -8.91
C LEU A 70 -20.44 -9.62 -8.55
N GLU A 71 -20.53 -9.02 -7.35
CA GLU A 71 -21.70 -8.33 -6.86
C GLU A 71 -21.32 -7.21 -5.88
N VAL A 72 -22.17 -6.21 -5.82
CA VAL A 72 -22.11 -5.09 -4.88
C VAL A 72 -23.49 -4.86 -4.25
N GLY A 73 -23.51 -4.63 -2.96
CA GLY A 73 -24.73 -4.34 -2.23
C GLY A 73 -24.50 -3.40 -1.05
N THR A 74 -25.56 -3.29 -0.25
CA THR A 74 -25.55 -2.48 0.96
C THR A 74 -26.28 -3.25 2.04
N LEU A 75 -25.74 -3.28 3.24
CA LEU A 75 -26.38 -3.84 4.44
C LEU A 75 -27.46 -2.89 4.97
N ASP A 76 -28.26 -3.35 5.91
CA ASP A 76 -29.41 -2.60 6.44
C ASP A 76 -29.00 -1.28 7.13
N ASP A 77 -27.79 -1.21 7.68
CA ASP A 77 -27.24 0.00 8.31
C ASP A 77 -26.55 0.96 7.34
N GLY A 78 -26.56 0.65 6.02
CA GLY A 78 -25.93 1.44 4.98
C GLY A 78 -24.47 1.04 4.68
N THR A 79 -23.89 0.08 5.39
CA THR A 79 -22.53 -0.43 5.13
C THR A 79 -22.48 -1.08 3.76
N SER A 80 -21.52 -0.67 2.91
CA SER A 80 -21.31 -1.29 1.60
C SER A 80 -20.84 -2.74 1.72
N LEU A 81 -21.28 -3.59 0.81
CA LEU A 81 -20.87 -4.97 0.67
C LEU A 81 -20.35 -5.21 -0.75
N MET A 82 -19.21 -5.85 -0.87
CA MET A 82 -18.62 -6.23 -2.14
C MET A 82 -18.24 -7.71 -2.13
N VAL A 83 -18.66 -8.43 -3.18
CA VAL A 83 -18.27 -9.82 -3.42
C VAL A 83 -17.32 -9.87 -4.59
N GLN A 84 -16.16 -10.45 -4.37
CA GLN A 84 -15.07 -10.54 -5.33
C GLN A 84 -14.74 -12.00 -5.63
N ALA A 85 -14.35 -12.31 -6.85
CA ALA A 85 -13.85 -13.64 -7.21
C ALA A 85 -12.63 -14.02 -6.34
N TYR A 86 -12.64 -15.25 -5.82
CA TYR A 86 -11.47 -15.77 -5.14
C TYR A 86 -10.45 -16.27 -6.18
N ILE A 87 -9.21 -15.82 -6.05
CA ILE A 87 -8.12 -16.23 -6.92
C ILE A 87 -7.15 -17.09 -6.12
N THR A 88 -6.91 -18.30 -6.60
CA THR A 88 -5.85 -19.15 -6.06
C THR A 88 -4.49 -18.68 -6.60
N GLY A 89 -3.58 -18.40 -5.69
CA GLY A 89 -2.27 -17.88 -6.06
C GLY A 89 -1.37 -17.71 -4.85
N ARG A 90 -0.29 -16.97 -5.03
CA ARG A 90 0.70 -16.67 -3.99
C ARG A 90 1.18 -15.22 -4.08
N ASN A 91 1.68 -14.71 -2.99
CA ASN A 91 2.39 -13.44 -3.01
C ASN A 91 3.73 -13.59 -3.77
N PRO A 92 4.21 -12.54 -4.44
CA PRO A 92 5.49 -12.58 -5.14
C PRO A 92 6.68 -12.65 -4.16
N SER A 93 7.69 -13.40 -4.53
CA SER A 93 9.03 -13.34 -3.95
C SER A 93 9.87 -12.25 -4.62
N ARG A 94 11.04 -11.93 -4.08
CA ARG A 94 11.98 -10.99 -4.72
C ARG A 94 12.41 -11.46 -6.11
N LYS A 95 12.57 -12.77 -6.32
CA LYS A 95 12.83 -13.36 -7.62
C LYS A 95 11.70 -13.09 -8.63
N ASP A 96 10.45 -13.14 -8.18
CA ASP A 96 9.30 -12.85 -9.05
C ASP A 96 9.29 -11.40 -9.53
N TYR A 97 9.62 -10.44 -8.68
CA TYR A 97 9.74 -9.04 -9.10
C TYR A 97 10.74 -8.87 -10.23
N ARG A 98 11.89 -9.54 -10.20
CA ARG A 98 12.87 -9.53 -11.29
C ARG A 98 12.33 -10.22 -12.55
N THR A 99 11.68 -11.36 -12.39
CA THR A 99 11.13 -12.16 -13.50
C THR A 99 10.00 -11.43 -14.22
N TYR A 100 9.11 -10.80 -13.46
CA TYR A 100 7.90 -10.13 -13.95
C TYR A 100 8.00 -8.60 -13.93
N LEU A 101 9.21 -8.05 -14.03
CA LEU A 101 9.47 -6.61 -13.93
C LEU A 101 8.53 -5.77 -14.81
N GLU A 102 8.36 -6.16 -16.06
CA GLU A 102 7.51 -5.43 -17.00
C GLU A 102 6.03 -5.43 -16.61
N GLN A 103 5.56 -6.55 -16.05
CA GLN A 103 4.18 -6.65 -15.60
C GLN A 103 3.94 -5.78 -14.35
N PHE A 104 4.83 -5.79 -13.36
CA PHE A 104 4.73 -4.93 -12.18
C PHE A 104 4.79 -3.44 -12.58
N ALA A 105 5.78 -3.04 -13.39
CA ALA A 105 5.90 -1.66 -13.83
C ALA A 105 4.68 -1.22 -14.65
N THR A 106 4.19 -2.06 -15.57
CA THR A 106 3.00 -1.77 -16.37
C THR A 106 1.74 -1.68 -15.51
N ALA A 107 1.60 -2.54 -14.50
CA ALA A 107 0.46 -2.50 -13.59
C ALA A 107 0.44 -1.17 -12.80
N ILE A 108 1.56 -0.76 -12.22
CA ILE A 108 1.69 0.52 -11.52
C ILE A 108 1.40 1.68 -12.48
N TYR A 109 1.98 1.68 -13.68
CA TYR A 109 1.71 2.71 -14.69
C TYR A 109 0.22 2.83 -15.01
N LYS A 110 -0.46 1.70 -15.25
CA LYS A 110 -1.90 1.69 -15.56
C LYS A 110 -2.75 2.24 -14.44
N VAL A 111 -2.45 1.88 -13.19
CA VAL A 111 -3.16 2.39 -12.01
C VAL A 111 -2.93 3.89 -11.87
N HIS A 112 -1.68 4.34 -11.88
CA HIS A 112 -1.31 5.75 -11.72
C HIS A 112 -1.96 6.67 -12.77
N HIS A 113 -2.12 6.20 -13.99
CA HIS A 113 -2.64 7.02 -15.10
C HIS A 113 -4.13 6.80 -15.38
N HIS A 114 -4.82 5.97 -14.59
CA HIS A 114 -6.23 5.69 -14.82
C HIS A 114 -7.12 6.92 -14.54
N PRO A 115 -7.81 7.49 -15.52
CA PRO A 115 -8.53 8.76 -15.37
C PRO A 115 -9.70 8.67 -14.38
N GLU A 116 -10.41 7.55 -14.37
CA GLU A 116 -11.55 7.35 -13.46
C GLU A 116 -11.08 7.20 -12.00
N LEU A 117 -9.98 6.48 -11.75
CA LEU A 117 -9.39 6.39 -10.40
C LEU A 117 -9.01 7.77 -9.87
N LYS A 118 -8.44 8.64 -10.72
CA LYS A 118 -8.10 10.02 -10.34
C LYS A 118 -9.33 10.85 -9.92
N GLN A 119 -10.51 10.53 -10.42
CA GLN A 119 -11.76 11.20 -10.04
C GLN A 119 -12.37 10.62 -8.76
N LEU A 120 -12.20 9.31 -8.54
CA LEU A 120 -12.78 8.60 -7.40
C LEU A 120 -12.00 8.79 -6.10
N LEU A 121 -10.68 8.97 -6.19
CA LEU A 121 -9.81 8.92 -5.03
C LEU A 121 -9.68 10.28 -4.35
N PRO A 122 -9.69 10.32 -3.00
CA PRO A 122 -9.34 11.53 -2.25
C PRO A 122 -7.85 11.83 -2.42
N LYS A 123 -7.46 13.08 -2.14
CA LYS A 123 -6.04 13.40 -1.95
C LYS A 123 -5.52 12.65 -0.73
N ALA A 124 -4.27 12.18 -0.82
CA ALA A 124 -3.58 11.60 0.30
C ALA A 124 -3.57 12.59 1.47
N SER A 125 -3.77 12.06 2.66
CA SER A 125 -3.57 12.77 3.91
C SER A 125 -2.29 12.27 4.59
N SER A 126 -1.82 12.98 5.62
CA SER A 126 -0.66 12.52 6.42
C SER A 126 -0.95 11.26 7.25
N ASP A 127 -2.03 10.56 6.93
CA ASP A 127 -2.43 9.32 7.56
C ASP A 127 -1.54 8.14 7.13
N PHE A 128 -1.62 7.14 7.88
CA PHE A 128 -0.98 5.86 8.00
C PHE A 128 0.19 5.55 7.03
N TYR A 129 0.01 5.47 5.73
CA TYR A 129 1.07 5.07 4.77
C TYR A 129 1.47 6.20 3.82
N SER A 130 0.65 7.19 3.68
CA SER A 130 0.84 8.27 2.74
C SER A 130 1.87 9.27 3.26
N VAL A 131 2.85 9.58 2.45
CA VAL A 131 3.93 10.52 2.76
C VAL A 131 3.73 11.79 1.93
N VAL A 132 2.84 12.64 2.39
CA VAL A 132 2.45 13.87 1.69
C VAL A 132 3.32 15.04 2.12
N GLY A 133 4.49 15.16 1.49
CA GLY A 133 5.30 16.36 1.55
C GLY A 133 5.55 16.92 2.96
N LEU A 134 5.44 18.23 3.08
CA LEU A 134 5.76 18.95 4.32
C LEU A 134 4.83 18.59 5.49
N GLU A 135 3.55 18.34 5.24
CA GLU A 135 2.58 17.98 6.28
C GLU A 135 2.98 16.70 7.01
N THR A 136 3.35 15.66 6.26
CA THR A 136 3.84 14.41 6.84
C THR A 136 5.15 14.62 7.61
N LEU A 137 6.06 15.43 7.07
CA LEU A 137 7.32 15.72 7.75
C LEU A 137 7.09 16.39 9.11
N ILE A 138 6.20 17.38 9.18
CA ILE A 138 5.83 18.04 10.44
C ILE A 138 5.26 17.01 11.43
N ASN A 139 4.40 16.11 10.98
CA ASN A 139 3.87 15.05 11.82
C ASN A 139 4.97 14.09 12.32
N ILE A 140 5.93 13.71 11.46
CA ILE A 140 7.09 12.91 11.85
C ILE A 140 7.94 13.65 12.90
N GLN A 141 8.24 14.94 12.70
CA GLN A 141 9.00 15.76 13.64
C GLN A 141 8.32 15.82 15.02
N GLN A 142 7.00 16.03 15.06
CA GLN A 142 6.22 16.07 16.30
C GLN A 142 6.27 14.73 17.07
N ARG A 143 6.18 13.61 16.35
CA ARG A 143 6.31 12.27 16.94
C ARG A 143 7.74 12.02 17.41
N TRP A 144 8.74 12.37 16.62
CA TRP A 144 10.15 12.25 16.98
C TRP A 144 10.49 12.98 18.28
N GLU A 145 10.01 14.17 18.49
CA GLU A 145 10.21 14.92 19.72
C GLU A 145 9.75 14.15 21.00
N ARG A 146 8.75 13.31 20.89
CA ARG A 146 8.25 12.47 21.99
C ARG A 146 9.15 11.30 22.31
N TYR A 147 9.77 10.71 21.28
CA TYR A 147 10.50 9.44 21.43
C TYR A 147 12.01 9.58 21.44
N ARG A 148 12.58 10.69 20.97
CA ARG A 148 14.04 10.90 20.86
C ARG A 148 14.82 10.70 22.16
N VAL A 149 14.18 10.96 23.29
CA VAL A 149 14.79 10.78 24.64
C VAL A 149 15.09 9.31 24.96
N GLN A 150 14.44 8.37 24.30
CA GLN A 150 14.66 6.93 24.47
C GLN A 150 15.84 6.41 23.64
N VAL A 151 16.32 7.21 22.69
CA VAL A 151 17.40 6.84 21.77
C VAL A 151 18.46 7.97 21.68
N PRO A 152 19.06 8.41 22.80
CA PRO A 152 19.91 9.61 22.84
C PRO A 152 21.13 9.55 21.92
N ASN A 153 21.67 8.34 21.67
CA ASN A 153 22.87 8.14 20.86
C ASN A 153 22.68 8.46 19.36
N ILE A 154 21.45 8.57 18.89
CA ILE A 154 21.14 8.83 17.47
C ILE A 154 20.35 10.13 17.27
N THR A 155 20.02 10.84 18.34
CA THR A 155 19.19 12.04 18.32
C THR A 155 19.75 13.11 17.37
N ASP A 156 21.03 13.41 17.46
CA ASP A 156 21.66 14.44 16.61
C ASP A 156 21.62 14.06 15.11
N PHE A 157 21.84 12.79 14.80
CA PHE A 157 21.76 12.31 13.43
C PHE A 157 20.35 12.47 12.86
N VAL A 158 19.32 12.04 13.61
CA VAL A 158 17.94 12.13 13.14
C VAL A 158 17.49 13.58 13.01
N ASN A 159 17.84 14.45 13.96
CA ASN A 159 17.53 15.89 13.90
C ASN A 159 18.11 16.54 12.64
N GLN A 160 19.41 16.35 12.39
CA GLN A 160 20.07 16.88 11.19
C GLN A 160 19.45 16.36 9.90
N SER A 161 19.07 15.09 9.89
CA SER A 161 18.41 14.46 8.75
C SER A 161 17.01 15.06 8.51
N LEU A 162 16.23 15.30 9.55
CA LEU A 162 14.92 15.93 9.45
C LEU A 162 15.01 17.37 8.94
N ASP A 163 16.00 18.15 9.41
CA ASP A 163 16.26 19.51 8.91
C ASP A 163 16.61 19.50 7.41
N HIS A 164 17.41 18.53 7.00
CA HIS A 164 17.76 18.37 5.59
C HIS A 164 16.55 17.96 4.73
N LEU A 165 15.76 16.99 5.20
CA LEU A 165 14.52 16.58 4.51
C LEU A 165 13.51 17.73 4.38
N GLU A 166 13.41 18.60 5.41
CA GLU A 166 12.53 19.76 5.35
C GLU A 166 12.90 20.71 4.23
N GLN A 167 14.18 20.98 4.04
CA GLN A 167 14.65 21.80 2.94
C GLN A 167 14.28 21.20 1.59
N GLN A 168 14.56 19.90 1.40
CA GLN A 168 14.25 19.21 0.14
C GLN A 168 12.75 19.14 -0.15
N VAL A 169 11.91 18.84 0.86
CA VAL A 169 10.46 18.75 0.68
C VAL A 169 9.84 20.11 0.28
N ARG A 170 10.40 21.24 0.76
CA ARG A 170 9.92 22.58 0.37
C ARG A 170 10.13 22.86 -1.11
N ASP A 171 11.15 22.24 -1.72
CA ASP A 171 11.45 22.44 -3.14
C ASP A 171 10.58 21.55 -4.06
N PHE A 172 9.83 20.58 -3.51
CA PHE A 172 8.93 19.74 -4.27
C PHE A 172 7.66 20.50 -4.66
N GLN A 173 7.72 21.22 -5.75
CA GLN A 173 6.59 21.98 -6.27
C GLN A 173 5.92 21.24 -7.43
N GLY A 174 4.61 21.00 -7.31
CA GLY A 174 3.76 20.71 -8.46
C GLY A 174 3.90 19.30 -9.05
N ALA A 175 4.36 18.31 -8.28
CA ALA A 175 4.27 16.92 -8.72
C ALA A 175 2.81 16.59 -9.08
N GLY A 176 2.59 16.11 -10.31
CA GLY A 176 1.26 15.67 -10.74
C GLY A 176 0.81 14.48 -9.90
N LEU A 177 -0.30 14.62 -9.17
CA LEU A 177 -0.85 13.53 -8.37
C LEU A 177 -1.40 12.42 -9.27
N VAL A 178 -1.15 11.19 -8.85
CA VAL A 178 -1.61 9.97 -9.51
C VAL A 178 -2.50 9.15 -8.58
N ALA A 179 -3.22 8.18 -9.13
CA ALA A 179 -3.91 7.17 -8.32
C ALA A 179 -2.86 6.22 -7.72
N SER A 180 -2.40 6.50 -6.51
CA SER A 180 -1.38 5.74 -5.79
C SER A 180 -1.99 4.66 -4.91
N HIS A 181 -1.33 3.51 -4.81
CA HIS A 181 -1.75 2.44 -3.89
C HIS A 181 -1.44 2.78 -2.43
N ASN A 182 -0.32 3.44 -2.19
CA ASN A 182 0.23 3.88 -0.91
C ASN A 182 0.62 2.77 0.09
N ASP A 183 0.31 1.52 -0.23
CA ASP A 183 0.74 0.34 0.53
C ASP A 183 1.21 -0.77 -0.44
N ILE A 184 2.15 -0.43 -1.31
CA ILE A 184 2.59 -1.29 -2.42
C ILE A 184 3.66 -2.30 -1.98
N CYS A 185 3.35 -3.13 -1.02
CA CYS A 185 4.21 -4.20 -0.54
C CYS A 185 3.91 -5.55 -1.23
N ASN A 186 4.80 -6.54 -1.06
CA ASN A 186 4.61 -7.86 -1.65
C ASN A 186 3.33 -8.58 -1.19
N ALA A 187 2.85 -8.30 0.03
CA ALA A 187 1.62 -8.89 0.56
C ALA A 187 0.37 -8.43 -0.21
N ASN A 188 0.43 -7.26 -0.86
CA ASN A 188 -0.66 -6.66 -1.61
C ASN A 188 -0.62 -7.00 -3.11
N TRP A 189 0.26 -7.91 -3.51
CA TRP A 189 0.27 -8.52 -4.83
C TRP A 189 -0.05 -10.00 -4.75
N LEU A 190 -0.73 -10.50 -5.78
CA LEU A 190 -1.06 -11.91 -5.95
C LEU A 190 -0.69 -12.36 -7.37
N ILE A 191 0.11 -13.40 -7.49
CA ILE A 191 0.37 -14.11 -8.74
C ILE A 191 -0.52 -15.34 -8.73
N SER A 192 -1.49 -15.40 -9.63
CA SER A 192 -2.38 -16.56 -9.77
C SER A 192 -1.65 -17.78 -10.33
N ASN A 193 -2.27 -18.94 -10.24
CA ASN A 193 -1.68 -20.21 -10.73
C ASN A 193 -1.44 -20.20 -12.23
N ASP A 194 -2.16 -19.39 -13.00
CA ASP A 194 -1.97 -19.21 -14.45
C ASP A 194 -1.00 -18.03 -14.78
N GLY A 195 -0.39 -17.44 -13.76
CA GLY A 195 0.67 -16.42 -13.92
C GLY A 195 0.16 -14.99 -14.07
N GLN A 196 -1.14 -14.74 -13.89
CA GLN A 196 -1.68 -13.37 -13.91
C GLN A 196 -1.33 -12.64 -12.61
N LEU A 197 -0.93 -11.36 -12.74
CA LEU A 197 -0.63 -10.48 -11.62
C LEU A 197 -1.88 -9.68 -11.23
N TYR A 198 -2.19 -9.68 -9.94
CA TYR A 198 -3.26 -8.89 -9.33
C TYR A 198 -2.72 -8.00 -8.22
N LEU A 199 -3.27 -6.80 -8.11
CA LEU A 199 -3.10 -5.87 -7.01
C LEU A 199 -4.32 -5.99 -6.10
N ILE A 200 -4.10 -6.20 -4.82
CA ILE A 200 -5.15 -6.40 -3.82
C ILE A 200 -5.01 -5.40 -2.68
N ASP A 201 -5.98 -5.36 -1.79
CA ASP A 201 -6.01 -4.45 -0.64
C ASP A 201 -5.94 -2.96 -1.01
N LEU A 202 -6.93 -2.52 -1.79
CA LEU A 202 -6.95 -1.18 -2.36
C LEU A 202 -7.43 -0.09 -1.38
N GLU A 203 -7.60 -0.38 -0.10
CA GLU A 203 -8.18 0.54 0.88
C GLU A 203 -7.37 1.83 1.04
N SER A 204 -6.05 1.73 1.07
CA SER A 204 -5.11 2.86 1.22
C SER A 204 -4.96 3.73 -0.03
N MET A 205 -5.57 3.36 -1.16
CA MET A 205 -5.45 4.14 -2.39
C MET A 205 -5.95 5.58 -2.22
N SER A 206 -5.12 6.52 -2.66
CA SER A 206 -5.43 7.95 -2.72
C SER A 206 -4.66 8.65 -3.83
N LEU A 207 -4.93 9.93 -4.06
CA LEU A 207 -4.13 10.74 -4.97
C LEU A 207 -2.85 11.17 -4.26
N ASP A 208 -1.71 10.68 -4.71
CA ASP A 208 -0.39 11.02 -4.16
C ASP A 208 0.67 11.18 -5.28
N ASP A 209 1.86 11.57 -4.89
CA ASP A 209 3.03 11.64 -5.76
C ASP A 209 3.46 10.20 -6.17
N PRO A 210 3.62 9.93 -7.48
CA PRO A 210 4.05 8.62 -7.96
C PRO A 210 5.40 8.17 -7.38
N ALA A 211 6.20 9.11 -6.88
CA ALA A 211 7.50 8.83 -6.27
C ALA A 211 7.42 7.91 -5.04
N PHE A 212 6.26 7.84 -4.37
CA PHE A 212 6.10 6.96 -3.22
C PHE A 212 5.97 5.48 -3.64
N ASP A 213 4.95 5.12 -4.41
CA ASP A 213 4.75 3.74 -4.86
C ASP A 213 5.96 3.21 -5.63
N ILE A 214 6.49 4.01 -6.55
CA ILE A 214 7.64 3.63 -7.38
C ILE A 214 8.90 3.51 -6.50
N GLY A 215 9.14 4.47 -5.61
CA GLY A 215 10.27 4.45 -4.69
C GLY A 215 10.27 3.23 -3.78
N ALA A 216 9.10 2.92 -3.16
CA ALA A 216 8.94 1.73 -2.32
C ALA A 216 9.20 0.44 -3.11
N THR A 217 8.61 0.33 -4.30
CA THR A 217 8.82 -0.83 -5.17
C THR A 217 10.29 -1.01 -5.55
N LEU A 218 10.97 0.07 -5.95
CA LEU A 218 12.37 0.00 -6.35
C LEU A 218 13.29 -0.27 -5.16
N TRP A 219 13.04 0.34 -4.01
CA TRP A 219 13.86 0.16 -2.82
C TRP A 219 13.83 -1.28 -2.30
N TRP A 220 12.65 -1.87 -2.19
CA TRP A 220 12.48 -3.18 -1.57
C TRP A 220 12.76 -4.36 -2.49
N TYR A 221 12.56 -4.20 -3.83
CA TYR A 221 12.47 -5.36 -4.72
C TYR A 221 13.41 -5.32 -5.93
N TYR A 222 14.00 -4.16 -6.27
CA TYR A 222 14.80 -4.06 -7.49
C TYR A 222 16.24 -3.60 -7.24
N PRO A 223 17.24 -4.43 -7.61
CA PRO A 223 18.64 -4.02 -7.60
C PRO A 223 18.88 -2.89 -8.62
N PRO A 224 19.93 -2.07 -8.41
CA PRO A 224 20.17 -0.85 -9.19
C PRO A 224 20.15 -1.03 -10.70
N GLU A 225 20.72 -2.14 -11.20
CA GLU A 225 20.83 -2.44 -12.63
C GLU A 225 19.46 -2.62 -13.34
N LEU A 226 18.38 -2.92 -12.59
CA LEU A 226 17.04 -3.09 -13.14
C LEU A 226 16.18 -1.82 -13.01
N ARG A 227 16.57 -0.85 -12.18
CA ARG A 227 15.75 0.32 -11.85
C ARG A 227 15.46 1.20 -13.06
N GLN A 228 16.47 1.43 -13.93
CA GLN A 228 16.26 2.27 -15.11
C GLN A 228 15.28 1.64 -16.12
N ARG A 229 15.28 0.30 -16.26
CA ARG A 229 14.30 -0.40 -17.07
C ARG A 229 12.88 -0.21 -16.52
N PHE A 230 12.71 -0.34 -15.20
CA PHE A 230 11.45 -0.09 -14.53
C PHE A 230 10.99 1.37 -14.73
N LEU A 231 11.87 2.34 -14.44
CA LEU A 231 11.61 3.78 -14.58
C LEU A 231 11.23 4.17 -16.02
N THR A 232 11.82 3.49 -17.02
CA THR A 232 11.43 3.69 -18.43
C THR A 232 9.98 3.34 -18.67
N ILE A 233 9.50 2.22 -18.12
CA ILE A 233 8.12 1.76 -18.32
C ILE A 233 7.13 2.69 -17.62
N VAL A 234 7.45 3.17 -16.41
CA VAL A 234 6.58 4.08 -15.65
C VAL A 234 6.72 5.55 -16.07
N GLY A 235 7.58 5.87 -17.05
CA GLY A 235 7.69 7.20 -17.65
C GLY A 235 8.63 8.19 -16.94
N HIS A 236 9.54 7.70 -16.09
CA HIS A 236 10.47 8.53 -15.30
C HIS A 236 11.96 8.19 -15.54
N ALA A 237 12.29 7.68 -16.73
CA ALA A 237 13.68 7.37 -17.08
C ALA A 237 14.55 8.63 -17.09
N ASN A 238 15.70 8.58 -16.43
CA ASN A 238 16.68 9.67 -16.34
C ASN A 238 16.12 10.99 -15.75
N ASP A 239 15.04 10.92 -14.98
CA ASP A 239 14.45 12.05 -14.28
C ASP A 239 15.08 12.20 -12.88
N LYS A 240 16.10 13.06 -12.78
CA LYS A 240 16.85 13.28 -11.54
C LYS A 240 16.01 13.94 -10.45
N GLU A 241 15.05 14.77 -10.80
CA GLU A 241 14.13 15.36 -9.84
C GLU A 241 13.22 14.28 -9.25
N PHE A 242 12.70 13.40 -10.09
CA PHE A 242 11.90 12.26 -9.64
C PHE A 242 12.70 11.29 -8.76
N GLU A 243 13.95 10.96 -9.15
CA GLU A 243 14.84 10.12 -8.35
C GLU A 243 15.09 10.74 -6.96
N ASN A 244 15.29 12.05 -6.87
CA ASN A 244 15.43 12.76 -5.60
C ASN A 244 14.13 12.71 -4.78
N ARG A 245 12.98 12.91 -5.39
CA ARG A 245 11.68 12.78 -4.69
C ARG A 245 11.48 11.37 -4.15
N MET A 246 11.80 10.33 -4.91
CA MET A 246 11.75 8.95 -4.42
C MET A 246 12.61 8.76 -3.18
N GLN A 247 13.88 9.23 -3.21
CA GLN A 247 14.79 9.12 -2.09
C GLN A 247 14.23 9.80 -0.83
N VAL A 248 13.76 11.02 -0.95
CA VAL A 248 13.18 11.78 0.17
C VAL A 248 11.92 11.11 0.71
N ARG A 249 11.02 10.65 -0.17
CA ARG A 249 9.78 9.95 0.23
C ARG A 249 10.10 8.66 0.98
N MET A 250 11.07 7.89 0.52
CA MET A 250 11.48 6.65 1.19
C MET A 250 12.13 6.92 2.55
N ALA A 251 12.99 7.95 2.65
CA ALA A 251 13.58 8.34 3.92
C ALA A 251 12.50 8.74 4.96
N MET A 252 11.53 9.56 4.53
CA MET A 252 10.39 9.93 5.38
C MET A 252 9.56 8.69 5.76
N HIS A 253 9.34 7.76 4.83
CA HIS A 253 8.58 6.55 5.07
C HIS A 253 9.18 5.69 6.19
N CYS A 254 10.50 5.50 6.20
CA CYS A 254 11.19 4.76 7.27
C CYS A 254 10.89 5.33 8.66
N LEU A 255 10.90 6.65 8.82
CA LEU A 255 10.54 7.29 10.08
C LEU A 255 9.03 7.24 10.36
N ASN A 256 8.21 7.39 9.32
CA ASN A 256 6.76 7.44 9.45
C ASN A 256 6.17 6.13 9.96
N ILE A 257 6.69 4.98 9.52
CA ILE A 257 6.18 3.67 9.92
C ILE A 257 6.73 3.18 11.26
N THR A 258 7.89 3.70 11.69
CA THR A 258 8.58 3.24 12.91
C THR A 258 8.19 4.03 14.15
N LEU A 259 7.78 5.29 13.96
CA LEU A 259 7.36 6.14 15.07
C LEU A 259 5.88 5.90 15.38
N PRO A 260 5.50 5.54 16.62
CA PRO A 260 4.12 5.31 17.00
C PRO A 260 3.23 6.53 16.77
N ARG A 261 1.95 6.28 16.49
CA ARG A 261 0.92 7.29 16.28
C ARG A 261 0.00 7.39 17.50
N GLU A 262 -0.64 8.54 17.73
CA GLU A 262 -1.52 8.77 18.88
C GLU A 262 -2.68 7.78 18.99
N GLN A 263 -3.15 7.24 17.87
CA GLN A 263 -4.27 6.31 17.80
C GLN A 263 -3.82 4.85 17.65
N SER A 264 -2.52 4.58 17.56
CA SER A 264 -2.01 3.21 17.51
C SER A 264 -1.81 2.67 18.91
N PHE A 265 -2.07 1.38 19.08
CA PHE A 265 -1.70 0.64 20.29
C PHE A 265 -0.23 0.25 20.28
N ASP A 266 0.53 0.69 19.27
CA ASP A 266 1.94 0.35 19.12
C ASP A 266 2.77 1.18 20.09
N GLU A 267 3.55 0.51 20.91
CA GLU A 267 4.56 1.13 21.74
C GLU A 267 5.81 1.41 20.92
N PHE A 268 6.54 2.48 21.29
CA PHE A 268 7.85 2.75 20.67
C PHE A 268 8.84 1.67 21.12
N GLU A 269 9.40 0.95 20.13
CA GLU A 269 10.39 -0.07 20.38
C GLU A 269 11.76 0.38 19.82
N PRO A 270 12.73 0.71 20.71
CA PRO A 270 14.04 1.20 20.29
C PRO A 270 14.82 0.26 19.36
N ALA A 271 14.65 -1.06 19.50
CA ALA A 271 15.33 -2.04 18.67
C ALA A 271 14.81 -2.03 17.22
N SER A 272 13.48 -2.09 17.04
CA SER A 272 12.84 -1.98 15.71
C SER A 272 13.14 -0.63 15.07
N PHE A 273 13.14 0.45 15.85
CA PHE A 273 13.53 1.76 15.34
C PHE A 273 14.97 1.78 14.84
N ALA A 274 15.90 1.14 15.56
CA ALA A 274 17.30 1.05 15.12
C ALA A 274 17.48 0.27 13.82
N GLU A 275 16.66 -0.79 13.61
CA GLU A 275 16.64 -1.57 12.36
C GLU A 275 16.19 -0.70 11.17
N TRP A 276 15.07 -0.02 11.31
CA TRP A 276 14.57 0.92 10.28
C TRP A 276 15.52 2.10 10.04
N LEU A 277 16.30 2.50 11.06
CA LEU A 277 17.31 3.54 10.92
C LEU A 277 18.45 3.10 10.01
N THR A 278 18.73 1.80 9.88
CA THR A 278 19.71 1.29 8.91
C THR A 278 19.27 1.59 7.47
N ASP A 279 18.02 1.30 7.15
CA ASP A 279 17.43 1.63 5.85
C ASP A 279 17.39 3.14 5.62
N PHE A 280 16.97 3.90 6.62
CA PHE A 280 16.95 5.36 6.57
C PHE A 280 18.33 5.96 6.23
N ARG A 281 19.39 5.46 6.87
CA ARG A 281 20.78 5.89 6.59
C ARG A 281 21.22 5.56 5.17
N ALA A 282 20.96 4.33 4.72
CA ALA A 282 21.32 3.89 3.38
C ALA A 282 20.59 4.72 2.31
N ILE A 283 19.30 4.99 2.51
CA ILE A 283 18.51 5.84 1.59
C ILE A 283 19.08 7.25 1.51
N LEU A 284 19.36 7.89 2.65
CA LEU A 284 19.92 9.25 2.68
C LEU A 284 21.32 9.33 2.05
N ALA A 285 22.12 8.28 2.19
CA ALA A 285 23.45 8.19 1.58
C ALA A 285 23.40 7.85 0.08
N GLY A 286 22.22 7.50 -0.47
CA GLY A 286 22.11 7.00 -1.84
C GLY A 286 22.72 5.61 -2.03
N GLU A 287 22.82 4.85 -0.95
CA GLU A 287 23.34 3.48 -0.94
C GLU A 287 22.24 2.48 -1.32
N GLU A 288 22.63 1.24 -1.54
CA GLU A 288 21.71 0.14 -1.81
C GLU A 288 21.01 -0.34 -0.54
N ASN A 289 19.89 -1.05 -0.73
CA ASN A 289 19.17 -1.67 0.38
C ASN A 289 20.10 -2.65 1.14
N PRO A 290 20.38 -2.41 2.43
CA PRO A 290 21.29 -3.25 3.21
C PRO A 290 20.81 -4.68 3.40
N GLN A 291 19.49 -4.95 3.20
CA GLN A 291 18.93 -6.31 3.23
C GLN A 291 19.14 -7.07 1.92
N GLY A 292 19.63 -6.40 0.88
CA GLY A 292 19.80 -6.96 -0.46
C GLY A 292 18.48 -7.26 -1.18
N TYR A 293 18.58 -7.98 -2.31
CA TYR A 293 17.45 -8.22 -3.23
C TYR A 293 17.23 -9.72 -3.52
N GLU A 294 17.88 -10.60 -2.80
CA GLU A 294 17.68 -12.05 -2.90
C GLU A 294 16.63 -12.54 -1.89
N ASP A 295 16.00 -13.72 -2.19
CA ASP A 295 15.02 -14.38 -1.31
C ASP A 295 15.70 -15.07 -0.13
#